data_8010580dc3bd7c50ed422742702731e5
#
_entry.id   8010580dc3bd7c50ed422742702731e5
#
_cell.length_a   1.000
_cell.length_b   1.000
_cell.length_c   1.000
_cell.angle_alpha   90.00
_cell.angle_beta   90.00
_cell.angle_gamma   90.00
#
_symmetry.space_group_name_H-M   'P 1'
#
loop_
_entity.id
_entity.type
_entity.pdbx_description
1 polymer ?
#
loop_
_entity_poly.entity_id
_entity_poly.type
_entity_poly.pdbx_seq_one_letter_code
_entity_poly.pdbx_strand_id
1 'polypeptide(L)'
;MKALLRIISFIKRPSSFSLLINVLLICDLATADEILRYNLGTTGSSIPYENAVDENRAGILVEILPLIMDRAGIETEKVMLSTKRAMIAFKTGKLDFDFFSPSWLSDNEPAGDFTFSAPILDITEYFITLPENRSRYPNVASIYGETVGMISGYVYFNSEKFVRMDFQEESNLILALGKKRIDIIIMEEAASRYWSSIHGIDIALGPVHTQGKLALRVHNRHKNKMPAINSAIAYLHQTGQIKQILDKYSDFSL
;
A
#
# COMPACT_ATOMS: atom_id res chain seq x y z
N MET A 1 -28.85 93.94 19.80
CA MET A 1 -28.99 93.91 18.34
C MET A 1 -27.83 93.05 17.80
N LYS A 2 -28.15 92.03 16.99
CA LYS A 2 -27.31 91.17 16.22
C LYS A 2 -26.56 90.07 16.99
N ALA A 3 -27.22 88.87 17.03
CA ALA A 3 -26.65 87.57 17.37
C ALA A 3 -25.76 87.02 16.23
N LEU A 4 -24.60 86.47 16.58
CA LEU A 4 -23.77 85.71 15.66
C LEU A 4 -23.80 84.25 16.06
N LEU A 5 -24.51 83.43 15.24
CA LEU A 5 -24.49 82.00 15.36
C LEU A 5 -23.13 81.45 14.94
N ARG A 6 -22.45 80.68 15.80
CA ARG A 6 -21.33 79.80 15.45
C ARG A 6 -21.84 78.40 15.26
N ILE A 7 -21.70 77.91 14.03
CA ILE A 7 -21.93 76.52 13.68
C ILE A 7 -20.60 75.78 13.97
N ILE A 8 -20.60 74.87 14.96
CA ILE A 8 -19.50 73.95 15.22
C ILE A 8 -19.83 72.65 14.49
N SER A 9 -19.09 72.34 13.43
CA SER A 9 -19.14 71.09 12.73
C SER A 9 -18.43 69.99 13.55
N PHE A 10 -19.19 69.01 14.05
CA PHE A 10 -18.65 67.81 14.67
C PHE A 10 -18.11 66.86 13.59
N ILE A 11 -16.81 66.78 13.42
CA ILE A 11 -16.15 65.71 12.66
C ILE A 11 -16.12 64.48 13.56
N LYS A 12 -16.96 63.49 13.28
CA LYS A 12 -16.86 62.16 13.89
C LYS A 12 -15.62 61.46 13.37
N ARG A 13 -14.58 61.29 14.23
CA ARG A 13 -13.46 60.38 13.98
C ARG A 13 -13.97 58.94 14.03
N PRO A 14 -13.69 58.07 13.03
CA PRO A 14 -13.97 56.64 13.16
C PRO A 14 -13.09 56.07 14.25
N SER A 15 -13.70 55.33 15.19
CA SER A 15 -12.99 54.71 16.30
C SER A 15 -12.07 53.62 15.77
N SER A 16 -10.79 53.69 16.10
CA SER A 16 -9.73 52.72 15.77
C SER A 16 -10.02 51.29 16.29
N PHE A 17 -11.13 51.08 16.97
CA PHE A 17 -11.53 49.81 17.55
C PHE A 17 -12.20 48.87 16.54
N SER A 18 -12.77 49.38 15.45
CA SER A 18 -13.39 48.53 14.40
C SER A 18 -12.37 47.91 13.44
N LEU A 19 -11.14 48.44 13.37
CA LEU A 19 -10.09 47.89 12.49
C LEU A 19 -9.36 46.69 13.12
N LEU A 20 -9.33 46.61 14.46
CA LEU A 20 -8.67 45.51 15.20
C LEU A 20 -9.50 44.24 15.22
N ILE A 21 -10.82 44.32 15.07
CA ILE A 21 -11.70 43.15 15.09
C ILE A 21 -11.69 42.40 13.74
N ASN A 22 -11.39 43.07 12.63
CA ASN A 22 -11.27 42.42 11.31
C ASN A 22 -9.92 41.75 11.04
N VAL A 23 -8.88 42.02 11.81
CA VAL A 23 -7.55 41.36 11.68
C VAL A 23 -7.48 40.09 12.52
N LEU A 24 -8.33 39.92 13.51
CA LEU A 24 -8.37 38.72 14.37
C LEU A 24 -9.24 37.58 13.85
N LEU A 25 -9.96 37.75 12.71
CA LEU A 25 -10.83 36.73 12.10
C LEU A 25 -10.17 36.01 10.91
N ILE A 26 -8.89 36.36 10.59
CA ILE A 26 -8.03 35.51 9.75
C ILE A 26 -7.13 34.69 10.70
N CYS A 27 -7.71 34.07 11.71
CA CYS A 27 -7.12 32.86 12.24
C CYS A 27 -7.31 31.81 11.16
N ASP A 28 -6.26 31.53 10.39
CA ASP A 28 -6.15 30.30 9.65
C ASP A 28 -6.70 29.19 10.55
N LEU A 29 -7.81 28.60 10.12
CA LEU A 29 -8.13 27.25 10.50
C LEU A 29 -6.97 26.40 9.95
N ALA A 30 -5.85 26.38 10.68
CA ALA A 30 -4.87 25.33 10.55
C ALA A 30 -5.67 24.04 10.78
N THR A 31 -6.21 23.48 9.72
CA THR A 31 -6.67 22.09 9.74
C THR A 31 -5.44 21.33 10.19
N ALA A 32 -5.47 20.82 11.42
CA ALA A 32 -4.46 19.88 11.87
C ALA A 32 -4.33 18.86 10.73
N ASP A 33 -3.13 18.77 10.15
CA ASP A 33 -2.90 17.83 9.05
C ASP A 33 -3.26 16.46 9.57
N GLU A 34 -4.25 15.85 8.93
CA GLU A 34 -4.81 14.56 9.33
C GLU A 34 -3.75 13.50 9.08
N ILE A 35 -3.26 12.86 10.15
CA ILE A 35 -2.27 11.77 10.09
C ILE A 35 -2.94 10.55 9.51
N LEU A 36 -2.42 10.03 8.39
CA LEU A 36 -2.92 8.84 7.73
C LEU A 36 -2.29 7.57 8.31
N ARG A 37 -3.13 6.65 8.74
CA ARG A 37 -2.71 5.39 9.37
C ARG A 37 -2.58 4.29 8.33
N TYR A 38 -1.50 3.54 8.40
CA TYR A 38 -1.23 2.42 7.51
C TYR A 38 -0.63 1.23 8.28
N ASN A 39 -0.72 0.06 7.66
CA ASN A 39 0.06 -1.11 8.06
C ASN A 39 0.98 -1.48 6.90
N LEU A 40 2.22 -1.76 7.23
CA LEU A 40 3.18 -2.30 6.29
C LEU A 40 3.90 -3.41 7.04
N GLY A 41 3.33 -4.61 6.94
CA GLY A 41 3.72 -5.86 7.57
C GLY A 41 4.19 -5.79 9.03
N THR A 42 4.18 -6.90 9.70
CA THR A 42 4.63 -6.96 11.08
C THR A 42 5.75 -7.96 11.31
N THR A 43 5.96 -8.84 10.35
CA THR A 43 6.79 -10.03 10.55
C THR A 43 7.98 -10.14 9.60
N GLY A 44 8.11 -9.17 8.64
CA GLY A 44 9.17 -9.24 7.63
C GLY A 44 9.05 -10.45 6.72
N SER A 45 7.84 -10.96 6.52
CA SER A 45 7.60 -12.15 5.70
C SER A 45 7.49 -11.83 4.22
N SER A 46 7.25 -10.58 3.84
CA SER A 46 7.05 -10.13 2.45
C SER A 46 8.33 -9.60 1.81
N ILE A 47 9.44 -10.32 1.94
CA ILE A 47 10.70 -9.97 1.29
C ILE A 47 10.56 -10.14 -0.24
N PRO A 48 11.03 -9.18 -1.06
CA PRO A 48 11.85 -8.00 -0.72
C PRO A 48 11.05 -6.72 -0.40
N TYR A 49 9.74 -6.78 -0.35
CA TYR A 49 8.88 -5.60 -0.18
C TYR A 49 8.96 -5.01 1.23
N GLU A 50 9.08 -5.88 2.21
CA GLU A 50 9.28 -5.53 3.61
C GLU A 50 10.18 -6.56 4.28
N ASN A 51 11.22 -6.09 4.99
CA ASN A 51 12.17 -6.92 5.70
C ASN A 51 12.35 -6.36 7.12
N ALA A 52 11.73 -7.00 8.09
CA ALA A 52 11.85 -6.60 9.49
C ALA A 52 13.14 -7.12 10.16
N VAL A 53 13.93 -7.93 9.46
CA VAL A 53 15.13 -8.60 10.02
C VAL A 53 16.41 -7.82 9.71
N ASP A 54 16.47 -7.14 8.56
CA ASP A 54 17.65 -6.38 8.12
C ASP A 54 17.31 -4.88 8.00
N GLU A 55 17.74 -4.09 8.97
CA GLU A 55 17.52 -2.64 8.98
C GLU A 55 18.19 -1.90 7.81
N ASN A 56 19.30 -2.45 7.26
CA ASN A 56 20.00 -1.87 6.11
C ASN A 56 19.27 -2.13 4.79
N ARG A 57 18.36 -3.11 4.79
CA ARG A 57 17.53 -3.52 3.66
C ARG A 57 16.10 -3.71 4.14
N ALA A 58 15.52 -2.62 4.66
CA ALA A 58 14.20 -2.64 5.30
C ALA A 58 13.05 -3.07 4.36
N GLY A 59 13.26 -2.97 3.05
CA GLY A 59 12.33 -3.42 2.03
C GLY A 59 11.89 -2.32 1.07
N ILE A 60 11.54 -2.72 -0.15
CA ILE A 60 11.18 -1.81 -1.25
C ILE A 60 10.09 -0.83 -0.83
N LEU A 61 9.01 -1.31 -0.23
CA LEU A 61 7.87 -0.47 0.13
C LEU A 61 8.16 0.39 1.36
N VAL A 62 9.00 -0.10 2.28
CA VAL A 62 9.43 0.66 3.46
C VAL A 62 10.30 1.86 3.05
N GLU A 63 11.09 1.72 1.98
CA GLU A 63 11.93 2.81 1.46
C GLU A 63 11.15 3.78 0.54
N ILE A 64 10.19 3.28 -0.25
CA ILE A 64 9.42 4.12 -1.20
C ILE A 64 8.36 4.96 -0.48
N LEU A 65 7.66 4.40 0.50
CA LEU A 65 6.51 5.07 1.14
C LEU A 65 6.85 6.43 1.74
N PRO A 66 7.92 6.59 2.55
CA PRO A 66 8.28 7.90 3.10
C PRO A 66 8.55 8.93 2.00
N LEU A 67 9.23 8.55 0.91
CA LEU A 67 9.52 9.46 -0.19
C LEU A 67 8.25 9.98 -0.87
N ILE A 68 7.22 9.11 -1.01
CA ILE A 68 5.92 9.51 -1.56
C ILE A 68 5.23 10.47 -0.60
N MET A 69 5.14 10.12 0.69
CA MET A 69 4.34 10.84 1.67
C MET A 69 4.96 12.18 2.05
N ASP A 70 6.28 12.24 2.28
CA ASP A 70 7.01 13.48 2.54
C ASP A 70 6.84 14.47 1.38
N ARG A 71 6.98 13.98 0.13
CA ARG A 71 6.81 14.84 -1.03
C ARG A 71 5.35 15.27 -1.24
N ALA A 72 4.39 14.46 -0.86
CA ALA A 72 2.98 14.79 -0.90
C ALA A 72 2.55 15.73 0.27
N GLY A 73 3.42 15.99 1.25
CA GLY A 73 3.11 16.74 2.46
C GLY A 73 2.08 16.03 3.35
N ILE A 74 2.16 14.70 3.45
CA ILE A 74 1.20 13.88 4.21
C ILE A 74 1.92 13.21 5.36
N GLU A 75 1.50 13.52 6.58
CA GLU A 75 1.97 12.81 7.78
C GLU A 75 1.34 11.42 7.87
N THR A 76 2.13 10.42 8.29
CA THR A 76 1.66 9.04 8.39
C THR A 76 2.05 8.38 9.70
N GLU A 77 1.19 7.46 10.17
CA GLU A 77 1.42 6.65 11.37
C GLU A 77 1.35 5.16 11.01
N LYS A 78 2.43 4.42 11.30
CA LYS A 78 2.45 2.97 11.13
C LYS A 78 1.74 2.27 12.29
N VAL A 79 0.70 1.49 11.98
CA VAL A 79 -0.04 0.66 12.93
C VAL A 79 0.38 -0.79 12.77
N MET A 80 0.90 -1.41 13.83
CA MET A 80 1.41 -2.78 13.80
C MET A 80 0.27 -3.79 13.95
N LEU A 81 -0.11 -4.46 12.86
CA LEU A 81 -1.18 -5.45 12.80
C LEU A 81 -0.72 -6.67 11.99
N SER A 82 -1.21 -7.86 12.35
CA SER A 82 -1.08 -9.02 11.46
C SER A 82 -1.91 -8.80 10.18
N THR A 83 -1.52 -9.41 9.07
CA THR A 83 -2.12 -9.24 7.74
C THR A 83 -3.65 -9.31 7.75
N LYS A 84 -4.22 -10.34 8.37
CA LYS A 84 -5.68 -10.49 8.48
C LYS A 84 -6.33 -9.34 9.27
N ARG A 85 -5.70 -8.86 10.35
CA ARG A 85 -6.19 -7.73 11.13
C ARG A 85 -6.06 -6.42 10.38
N ALA A 86 -4.98 -6.23 9.63
CA ALA A 86 -4.78 -5.06 8.77
C ALA A 86 -5.86 -4.97 7.69
N MET A 87 -6.20 -6.08 7.03
CA MET A 87 -7.30 -6.13 6.06
C MET A 87 -8.65 -5.74 6.68
N ILE A 88 -8.97 -6.25 7.87
CA ILE A 88 -10.18 -5.87 8.59
C ILE A 88 -10.14 -4.39 8.99
N ALA A 89 -8.98 -3.90 9.47
CA ALA A 89 -8.81 -2.52 9.88
C ALA A 89 -8.98 -1.55 8.70
N PHE A 90 -8.47 -1.90 7.50
CA PHE A 90 -8.72 -1.13 6.28
C PHE A 90 -10.22 -1.13 5.94
N LYS A 91 -10.86 -2.29 5.84
CA LYS A 91 -12.30 -2.40 5.53
C LYS A 91 -13.20 -1.64 6.50
N THR A 92 -12.78 -1.50 7.76
CA THR A 92 -13.53 -0.77 8.81
C THR A 92 -13.09 0.69 8.97
N GLY A 93 -12.20 1.19 8.11
CA GLY A 93 -11.68 2.56 8.15
C GLY A 93 -10.78 2.88 9.34
N LYS A 94 -10.21 1.87 10.01
CA LYS A 94 -9.18 2.06 11.05
C LYS A 94 -7.78 2.25 10.48
N LEU A 95 -7.55 1.83 9.24
CA LEU A 95 -6.43 2.20 8.40
C LEU A 95 -6.95 3.05 7.25
N ASP A 96 -6.12 3.97 6.79
CA ASP A 96 -6.47 4.97 5.79
C ASP A 96 -5.99 4.58 4.40
N PHE A 97 -4.88 3.82 4.33
CA PHE A 97 -4.36 3.29 3.08
C PHE A 97 -3.53 2.01 3.31
N ASP A 98 -3.31 1.28 2.22
CA ASP A 98 -2.38 0.15 2.12
C ASP A 98 -1.78 0.06 0.71
N PHE A 99 -0.83 -0.87 0.51
CA PHE A 99 -0.36 -1.26 -0.81
C PHE A 99 -1.21 -2.39 -1.35
N PHE A 100 -1.68 -2.24 -2.58
CA PHE A 100 -2.58 -3.21 -3.18
C PHE A 100 -2.47 -3.20 -4.71
N SER A 101 -2.63 -4.35 -5.35
CA SER A 101 -2.75 -4.42 -6.81
C SER A 101 -4.20 -4.60 -7.23
N PRO A 102 -4.73 -3.76 -8.14
CA PRO A 102 -6.06 -4.01 -8.72
C PRO A 102 -6.21 -5.40 -9.34
N SER A 103 -5.10 -6.02 -9.79
CA SER A 103 -5.14 -7.36 -10.38
C SER A 103 -5.48 -8.49 -9.39
N TRP A 104 -5.49 -8.21 -8.09
CA TRP A 104 -5.89 -9.18 -7.07
C TRP A 104 -7.40 -9.22 -6.84
N LEU A 105 -8.14 -8.20 -7.34
CA LEU A 105 -9.58 -8.15 -7.24
C LEU A 105 -10.22 -9.03 -8.32
N SER A 106 -11.23 -9.79 -7.95
CA SER A 106 -12.06 -10.53 -8.91
C SER A 106 -13.06 -9.59 -9.56
N ASP A 107 -13.47 -9.90 -10.81
CA ASP A 107 -14.41 -9.08 -11.58
C ASP A 107 -15.76 -8.82 -10.87
N ASN A 108 -16.12 -9.70 -9.94
CA ASN A 108 -17.37 -9.64 -9.18
C ASN A 108 -17.21 -8.98 -7.79
N GLU A 109 -16.02 -8.49 -7.43
CA GLU A 109 -15.88 -7.78 -6.17
C GLU A 109 -16.56 -6.41 -6.25
N PRO A 110 -17.41 -6.06 -5.27
CA PRO A 110 -18.07 -4.77 -5.26
C PRO A 110 -17.02 -3.66 -5.19
N ALA A 111 -17.28 -2.56 -5.89
CA ALA A 111 -16.48 -1.36 -5.77
C ALA A 111 -16.41 -0.96 -4.30
N GLY A 112 -15.21 -1.04 -3.72
CA GLY A 112 -14.98 -0.67 -2.33
C GLY A 112 -14.98 0.85 -2.14
N ASP A 113 -15.03 1.28 -0.88
CA ASP A 113 -14.91 2.70 -0.53
C ASP A 113 -13.43 3.15 -0.56
N PHE A 114 -12.78 2.98 -1.72
CA PHE A 114 -11.38 3.32 -1.92
C PHE A 114 -11.08 3.77 -3.37
N THR A 115 -9.93 4.42 -3.52
CA THR A 115 -9.37 4.84 -4.81
C THR A 115 -7.92 4.39 -4.90
N PHE A 116 -7.46 3.99 -6.07
CA PHE A 116 -6.06 3.65 -6.33
C PHE A 116 -5.25 4.86 -6.78
N SER A 117 -4.00 4.93 -6.32
CA SER A 117 -3.02 5.89 -6.84
C SER A 117 -2.54 5.53 -8.25
N ALA A 118 -1.70 6.39 -8.82
CA ALA A 118 -0.85 6.00 -9.94
C ALA A 118 0.00 4.76 -9.55
N PRO A 119 0.38 3.92 -10.53
CA PRO A 119 1.21 2.75 -10.31
C PRO A 119 2.58 3.10 -9.73
N ILE A 120 3.07 2.26 -8.79
CA ILE A 120 4.37 2.42 -8.15
C ILE A 120 5.38 1.44 -8.77
N LEU A 121 5.04 0.16 -8.88
CA LEU A 121 5.91 -0.89 -9.44
C LEU A 121 5.07 -2.01 -10.06
N ASP A 122 5.72 -2.85 -10.86
CA ASP A 122 5.13 -4.08 -11.38
C ASP A 122 5.14 -5.18 -10.33
N ILE A 123 4.11 -6.03 -10.34
CA ILE A 123 4.02 -7.21 -9.48
C ILE A 123 3.45 -8.38 -10.27
N THR A 124 4.05 -9.55 -10.09
CA THR A 124 3.61 -10.79 -10.75
C THR A 124 3.60 -11.92 -9.73
N GLU A 125 2.44 -12.54 -9.56
CA GLU A 125 2.28 -13.74 -8.76
C GLU A 125 2.23 -14.98 -9.65
N TYR A 126 2.85 -16.05 -9.19
CA TYR A 126 2.88 -17.34 -9.87
C TYR A 126 2.25 -18.43 -9.01
N PHE A 127 1.68 -19.41 -9.67
CA PHE A 127 1.54 -20.72 -9.05
C PHE A 127 2.93 -21.37 -9.02
N ILE A 128 3.33 -21.85 -7.86
CA ILE A 128 4.66 -22.40 -7.62
C ILE A 128 4.53 -23.83 -7.11
N THR A 129 5.37 -24.71 -7.61
CA THR A 129 5.39 -26.13 -7.27
C THR A 129 6.83 -26.60 -7.03
N LEU A 130 7.00 -27.84 -6.56
CA LEU A 130 8.28 -28.53 -6.72
C LEU A 130 8.54 -28.86 -8.21
N PRO A 131 9.81 -28.94 -8.66
CA PRO A 131 10.13 -29.22 -10.07
C PRO A 131 9.46 -30.46 -10.63
N GLU A 132 9.37 -31.56 -9.86
CA GLU A 132 8.73 -32.80 -10.27
C GLU A 132 7.22 -32.67 -10.53
N ASN A 133 6.56 -31.69 -9.93
CA ASN A 133 5.12 -31.46 -10.10
C ASN A 133 4.79 -30.45 -11.22
N ARG A 134 5.79 -29.77 -11.80
CA ARG A 134 5.60 -28.69 -12.77
C ARG A 134 4.72 -29.11 -13.97
N SER A 135 4.90 -30.34 -14.48
CA SER A 135 4.14 -30.85 -15.63
C SER A 135 2.67 -31.17 -15.33
N ARG A 136 2.30 -31.33 -14.05
CA ARG A 136 0.89 -31.54 -13.63
C ARG A 136 0.04 -30.30 -13.82
N TYR A 137 0.67 -29.11 -13.81
CA TYR A 137 0.01 -27.81 -13.80
C TYR A 137 0.45 -26.94 -14.99
N PRO A 138 0.09 -27.32 -16.23
CA PRO A 138 0.53 -26.62 -17.44
C PRO A 138 -0.13 -25.25 -17.63
N ASN A 139 -1.29 -25.01 -17.02
CA ASN A 139 -2.07 -23.77 -17.10
C ASN A 139 -2.95 -23.60 -15.86
N VAL A 140 -3.54 -22.41 -15.70
CA VAL A 140 -4.38 -22.08 -14.52
C VAL A 140 -5.59 -23.00 -14.38
N ALA A 141 -6.21 -23.42 -15.50
CA ALA A 141 -7.39 -24.29 -15.44
C ALA A 141 -7.09 -25.69 -14.85
N SER A 142 -5.85 -26.17 -14.99
CA SER A 142 -5.42 -27.44 -14.38
C SER A 142 -5.30 -27.38 -12.86
N ILE A 143 -5.42 -26.18 -12.27
CA ILE A 143 -5.29 -25.93 -10.83
C ILE A 143 -6.67 -25.77 -10.16
N TYR A 144 -7.74 -25.58 -10.95
CA TYR A 144 -9.08 -25.41 -10.38
C TYR A 144 -9.51 -26.64 -9.58
N GLY A 145 -9.99 -26.39 -8.36
CA GLY A 145 -10.36 -27.44 -7.41
C GLY A 145 -9.20 -28.03 -6.61
N GLU A 146 -7.95 -27.71 -6.96
CA GLU A 146 -6.78 -28.13 -6.19
C GLU A 146 -6.65 -27.36 -4.86
N THR A 147 -5.99 -27.98 -3.88
CA THR A 147 -5.63 -27.29 -2.64
C THR A 147 -4.42 -26.43 -2.90
N VAL A 148 -4.57 -25.11 -2.72
CA VAL A 148 -3.53 -24.10 -2.98
C VAL A 148 -3.15 -23.39 -1.69
N GLY A 149 -1.85 -23.37 -1.37
CA GLY A 149 -1.30 -22.63 -0.24
C GLY A 149 -1.31 -21.13 -0.51
N MET A 150 -1.83 -20.39 0.44
CA MET A 150 -2.03 -18.94 0.37
C MET A 150 -1.71 -18.29 1.71
N ILE A 151 -1.46 -16.97 1.72
CA ILE A 151 -1.28 -16.21 2.96
C ILE A 151 -2.64 -15.81 3.53
N SER A 152 -2.81 -16.08 4.81
CA SER A 152 -4.02 -15.74 5.55
C SER A 152 -4.25 -14.23 5.58
N GLY A 153 -5.40 -13.81 5.07
CA GLY A 153 -5.77 -12.39 4.99
C GLY A 153 -5.41 -11.70 3.69
N TYR A 154 -4.61 -12.33 2.80
CA TYR A 154 -4.40 -11.79 1.45
C TYR A 154 -5.62 -12.06 0.57
N VAL A 155 -5.88 -11.10 -0.32
CA VAL A 155 -6.85 -11.24 -1.42
C VAL A 155 -6.14 -11.87 -2.61
N TYR A 156 -6.75 -12.88 -3.20
CA TYR A 156 -6.24 -13.55 -4.39
C TYR A 156 -7.33 -13.62 -5.46
N PHE A 157 -6.99 -13.25 -6.67
CA PHE A 157 -7.89 -13.29 -7.81
C PHE A 157 -8.50 -14.70 -7.99
N ASN A 158 -9.83 -14.77 -8.13
CA ASN A 158 -10.56 -16.04 -8.33
C ASN A 158 -10.23 -17.12 -7.28
N SER A 159 -9.94 -16.73 -6.03
CA SER A 159 -9.60 -17.70 -4.98
C SER A 159 -10.70 -18.70 -4.66
N GLU A 160 -11.95 -18.43 -5.04
CA GLU A 160 -13.10 -19.33 -4.93
C GLU A 160 -13.00 -20.56 -5.85
N LYS A 161 -12.12 -20.53 -6.84
CA LYS A 161 -11.85 -21.68 -7.74
C LYS A 161 -10.86 -22.69 -7.16
N PHE A 162 -10.27 -22.40 -6.01
CA PHE A 162 -9.27 -23.23 -5.33
C PHE A 162 -9.74 -23.61 -3.93
N VAL A 163 -9.25 -24.73 -3.42
CA VAL A 163 -9.39 -25.06 -2.00
C VAL A 163 -8.23 -24.37 -1.26
N ARG A 164 -8.54 -23.33 -0.46
CA ARG A 164 -7.51 -22.56 0.25
C ARG A 164 -6.92 -23.37 1.41
N MET A 165 -5.59 -23.39 1.49
CA MET A 165 -4.85 -23.74 2.71
C MET A 165 -4.06 -22.51 3.16
N ASP A 166 -4.53 -21.86 4.21
CA ASP A 166 -3.97 -20.59 4.70
C ASP A 166 -2.75 -20.81 5.61
N PHE A 167 -1.69 -20.06 5.32
CA PHE A 167 -0.46 -19.97 6.10
C PHE A 167 -0.30 -18.54 6.66
N GLN A 168 0.48 -18.40 7.74
CA GLN A 168 0.69 -17.09 8.36
C GLN A 168 1.82 -16.31 7.68
N GLU A 169 2.82 -17.00 7.13
CA GLU A 169 4.05 -16.44 6.59
C GLU A 169 4.47 -17.14 5.30
N GLU A 170 5.09 -16.41 4.39
CA GLU A 170 5.58 -16.90 3.10
C GLU A 170 6.64 -17.99 3.27
N SER A 171 7.53 -17.87 4.26
CA SER A 171 8.49 -18.91 4.62
C SER A 171 7.82 -20.27 4.86
N ASN A 172 6.67 -20.27 5.53
CA ASN A 172 5.93 -21.49 5.82
C ASN A 172 5.28 -22.11 4.58
N LEU A 173 4.94 -21.31 3.56
CA LEU A 173 4.47 -21.83 2.25
C LEU A 173 5.55 -22.68 1.59
N ILE A 174 6.78 -22.16 1.48
CA ILE A 174 7.91 -22.88 0.88
C ILE A 174 8.26 -24.13 1.69
N LEU A 175 8.26 -24.04 3.03
CA LEU A 175 8.51 -25.22 3.88
C LEU A 175 7.42 -26.30 3.72
N ALA A 176 6.16 -25.91 3.56
CA ALA A 176 5.06 -26.86 3.35
C ALA A 176 5.18 -27.56 2.00
N LEU A 177 5.55 -26.81 0.96
CA LEU A 177 5.84 -27.32 -0.38
C LEU A 177 7.00 -28.34 -0.35
N GLY A 178 8.15 -27.98 0.25
CA GLY A 178 9.31 -28.86 0.36
C GLY A 178 9.04 -30.13 1.19
N LYS A 179 8.16 -30.04 2.19
CA LYS A 179 7.71 -31.19 2.98
C LYS A 179 6.58 -31.99 2.31
N LYS A 180 6.19 -31.62 1.08
CA LYS A 180 5.11 -32.28 0.30
C LYS A 180 3.76 -32.32 1.05
N ARG A 181 3.52 -31.32 1.91
CA ARG A 181 2.24 -31.15 2.61
C ARG A 181 1.20 -30.49 1.72
N ILE A 182 1.68 -29.80 0.69
CA ILE A 182 0.92 -29.14 -0.35
C ILE A 182 1.70 -29.23 -1.66
N ASP A 183 1.02 -29.34 -2.79
CA ASP A 183 1.66 -29.49 -4.10
C ASP A 183 1.85 -28.15 -4.82
N ILE A 184 1.06 -27.11 -4.43
CA ILE A 184 1.01 -25.85 -5.15
C ILE A 184 0.74 -24.68 -4.19
N ILE A 185 1.41 -23.57 -4.41
CA ILE A 185 1.24 -22.33 -3.65
C ILE A 185 1.13 -21.14 -4.61
N ILE A 186 0.62 -20.00 -4.13
CA ILE A 186 0.68 -18.72 -4.85
C ILE A 186 1.65 -17.81 -4.10
N MET A 187 2.65 -17.31 -4.82
CA MET A 187 3.60 -16.30 -4.32
C MET A 187 4.09 -15.42 -5.45
N GLU A 188 4.59 -14.26 -5.06
CA GLU A 188 5.38 -13.39 -5.92
C GLU A 188 6.76 -14.02 -6.19
N GLU A 189 7.34 -13.77 -7.38
CA GLU A 189 8.55 -14.45 -7.83
C GLU A 189 9.76 -14.21 -6.90
N ALA A 190 10.06 -12.93 -6.58
CA ALA A 190 11.24 -12.60 -5.79
C ALA A 190 11.13 -13.16 -4.36
N ALA A 191 9.95 -13.08 -3.74
CA ALA A 191 9.70 -13.68 -2.43
C ALA A 191 9.87 -15.20 -2.46
N SER A 192 9.37 -15.87 -3.51
CA SER A 192 9.48 -17.32 -3.64
C SER A 192 10.94 -17.78 -3.81
N ARG A 193 11.72 -17.09 -4.63
CA ARG A 193 13.16 -17.36 -4.82
C ARG A 193 13.95 -17.14 -3.55
N TYR A 194 13.70 -16.05 -2.85
CA TYR A 194 14.34 -15.76 -1.57
C TYR A 194 14.12 -16.90 -0.56
N TRP A 195 12.87 -17.26 -0.28
CA TRP A 195 12.56 -18.29 0.70
C TRP A 195 13.00 -19.71 0.25
N SER A 196 12.95 -19.98 -1.07
CA SER A 196 13.52 -21.19 -1.67
C SER A 196 15.02 -21.30 -1.36
N SER A 197 15.78 -20.24 -1.59
CA SER A 197 17.22 -20.18 -1.30
C SER A 197 17.51 -20.35 0.19
N ILE A 198 16.76 -19.64 1.06
CA ILE A 198 16.95 -19.73 2.53
C ILE A 198 16.73 -21.15 3.05
N HIS A 199 15.74 -21.87 2.49
CA HIS A 199 15.40 -23.23 2.95
C HIS A 199 16.09 -24.35 2.16
N GLY A 200 16.82 -24.03 1.10
CA GLY A 200 17.43 -25.04 0.23
C GLY A 200 16.41 -25.94 -0.46
N ILE A 201 15.26 -25.38 -0.84
CA ILE A 201 14.15 -26.10 -1.47
C ILE A 201 14.02 -25.63 -2.91
N ASP A 202 14.30 -26.50 -3.88
CA ASP A 202 14.12 -26.18 -5.29
C ASP A 202 12.64 -26.01 -5.62
N ILE A 203 12.33 -24.94 -6.36
CA ILE A 203 10.96 -24.63 -6.80
C ILE A 203 10.90 -24.46 -8.31
N ALA A 204 9.71 -24.61 -8.87
CA ALA A 204 9.41 -24.32 -10.26
C ALA A 204 8.28 -23.31 -10.37
N LEU A 205 8.50 -22.24 -11.12
CA LEU A 205 7.45 -21.29 -11.48
C LEU A 205 6.49 -21.96 -12.46
N GLY A 206 5.23 -22.02 -12.09
CA GLY A 206 4.11 -22.50 -12.88
C GLY A 206 3.47 -21.43 -13.74
N PRO A 207 2.18 -21.53 -14.03
CA PRO A 207 1.44 -20.46 -14.69
C PRO A 207 1.43 -19.17 -13.87
N VAL A 208 1.34 -18.03 -14.56
CA VAL A 208 1.08 -16.73 -13.91
C VAL A 208 -0.31 -16.79 -13.27
N HIS A 209 -0.41 -16.46 -11.99
CA HIS A 209 -1.68 -16.29 -11.30
C HIS A 209 -2.24 -14.90 -11.61
N THR A 210 -1.50 -13.84 -11.26
CA THR A 210 -1.85 -12.46 -11.59
C THR A 210 -0.62 -11.68 -12.04
N GLN A 211 -0.84 -10.69 -12.91
CA GLN A 211 0.16 -9.71 -13.29
C GLN A 211 -0.49 -8.34 -13.30
N GLY A 212 0.12 -7.38 -12.64
CA GLY A 212 -0.44 -6.05 -12.52
C GLY A 212 0.54 -5.02 -11.98
N LYS A 213 -0.03 -3.93 -11.50
CA LYS A 213 0.71 -2.81 -10.91
C LYS A 213 0.36 -2.71 -9.44
N LEU A 214 1.36 -2.58 -8.58
CA LEU A 214 1.16 -2.22 -7.19
C LEU A 214 0.96 -0.71 -7.07
N ALA A 215 -0.02 -0.32 -6.28
CA ALA A 215 -0.41 1.07 -6.04
C ALA A 215 -0.77 1.27 -4.57
N LEU A 216 -0.92 2.52 -4.14
CA LEU A 216 -1.61 2.80 -2.88
C LEU A 216 -3.11 2.68 -3.10
N ARG A 217 -3.78 1.88 -2.26
CA ARG A 217 -5.22 1.86 -2.14
C ARG A 217 -5.60 2.74 -0.96
N VAL A 218 -6.29 3.85 -1.24
CA VAL A 218 -6.59 4.91 -0.28
C VAL A 218 -8.09 5.00 -0.05
N HIS A 219 -8.53 5.08 1.20
CA HIS A 219 -9.94 5.23 1.55
C HIS A 219 -10.52 6.50 0.92
N ASN A 220 -11.73 6.45 0.36
CA ASN A 220 -12.33 7.57 -0.39
C ASN A 220 -12.52 8.86 0.44
N ARG A 221 -12.57 8.76 1.77
CA ARG A 221 -12.56 9.95 2.65
C ARG A 221 -11.30 10.82 2.47
N HIS A 222 -10.20 10.23 1.99
CA HIS A 222 -8.92 10.92 1.72
C HIS A 222 -8.63 11.10 0.22
N LYS A 223 -9.64 10.91 -0.67
CA LYS A 223 -9.45 11.06 -2.12
C LYS A 223 -8.92 12.43 -2.55
N ASN A 224 -9.16 13.46 -1.74
CA ASN A 224 -8.63 14.81 -1.95
C ASN A 224 -7.09 14.87 -1.89
N LYS A 225 -6.43 13.90 -1.25
CA LYS A 225 -4.96 13.79 -1.18
C LYS A 225 -4.37 13.08 -2.42
N MET A 226 -5.18 12.42 -3.24
CA MET A 226 -4.73 11.66 -4.41
C MET A 226 -3.93 12.47 -5.44
N PRO A 227 -4.26 13.74 -5.77
CA PRO A 227 -3.44 14.53 -6.69
C PRO A 227 -2.00 14.72 -6.20
N ALA A 228 -1.81 14.99 -4.89
CA ALA A 228 -0.48 15.15 -4.30
C ALA A 228 0.30 13.83 -4.30
N ILE A 229 -0.33 12.73 -3.91
CA ILE A 229 0.24 11.38 -3.94
C ILE A 229 0.68 11.02 -5.37
N ASN A 230 -0.19 11.21 -6.36
CA ASN A 230 0.12 10.88 -7.76
C ASN A 230 1.24 11.76 -8.33
N SER A 231 1.29 13.05 -7.96
CA SER A 231 2.38 13.94 -8.33
C SER A 231 3.72 13.50 -7.73
N ALA A 232 3.71 13.04 -6.47
CA ALA A 232 4.88 12.50 -5.80
C ALA A 232 5.39 11.23 -6.50
N ILE A 233 4.51 10.27 -6.78
CA ILE A 233 4.85 9.03 -7.49
C ILE A 233 5.45 9.35 -8.88
N ALA A 234 4.81 10.23 -9.65
CA ALA A 234 5.30 10.64 -10.98
C ALA A 234 6.72 11.25 -10.90
N TYR A 235 6.97 12.11 -9.91
CA TYR A 235 8.29 12.69 -9.70
C TYR A 235 9.35 11.63 -9.37
N LEU A 236 9.04 10.67 -8.48
CA LEU A 236 9.97 9.62 -8.10
C LEU A 236 10.31 8.70 -9.28
N HIS A 237 9.36 8.45 -10.19
CA HIS A 237 9.62 7.75 -11.45
C HIS A 237 10.51 8.58 -12.38
N GLN A 238 10.19 9.86 -12.60
CA GLN A 238 10.95 10.76 -13.49
C GLN A 238 12.39 10.96 -13.04
N THR A 239 12.63 11.02 -11.73
CA THR A 239 13.97 11.17 -11.15
C THR A 239 14.72 9.85 -10.98
N GLY A 240 14.09 8.70 -11.28
CA GLY A 240 14.68 7.38 -11.17
C GLY A 240 14.84 6.88 -9.75
N GLN A 241 14.28 7.54 -8.72
CA GLN A 241 14.44 7.12 -7.32
C GLN A 241 13.78 5.77 -7.04
N ILE A 242 12.59 5.51 -7.61
CA ILE A 242 11.95 4.19 -7.51
C ILE A 242 12.85 3.12 -8.13
N LYS A 243 13.40 3.40 -9.33
CA LYS A 243 14.32 2.46 -9.98
C LYS A 243 15.57 2.17 -9.14
N GLN A 244 16.17 3.18 -8.53
CA GLN A 244 17.35 3.00 -7.66
C GLN A 244 17.03 2.09 -6.47
N ILE A 245 15.85 2.23 -5.87
CA ILE A 245 15.40 1.35 -4.79
C ILE A 245 15.21 -0.08 -5.32
N LEU A 246 14.51 -0.26 -6.45
CA LEU A 246 14.32 -1.59 -7.05
C LEU A 246 15.64 -2.28 -7.39
N ASP A 247 16.60 -1.54 -7.96
CA ASP A 247 17.94 -2.06 -8.30
C ASP A 247 18.71 -2.54 -7.04
N LYS A 248 18.53 -1.90 -5.88
CA LYS A 248 19.10 -2.32 -4.59
C LYS A 248 18.61 -3.70 -4.13
N TYR A 249 17.42 -4.11 -4.58
CA TYR A 249 16.79 -5.38 -4.21
C TYR A 249 16.77 -6.40 -5.35
N SER A 250 17.45 -6.13 -6.46
CA SER A 250 17.44 -7.01 -7.65
C SER A 250 18.06 -8.40 -7.42
N ASP A 251 18.96 -8.54 -6.46
CA ASP A 251 19.59 -9.81 -6.07
C ASP A 251 18.64 -10.80 -5.37
N PHE A 252 17.47 -10.35 -4.89
CA PHE A 252 16.43 -11.26 -4.39
C PHE A 252 15.69 -12.01 -5.51
N SER A 253 15.86 -11.56 -6.76
CA SER A 253 15.21 -12.16 -7.94
C SER A 253 16.10 -13.15 -8.70
N LEU A 254 17.35 -13.37 -8.25
CA LEU A 254 18.37 -14.21 -8.93
C LEU A 254 18.37 -15.65 -8.45
#